data_da650ec5b0ef92bc84117c82d6b0a59a
#
_entry.id   da650ec5b0ef92bc84117c82d6b0a59a
#
_cell.length_a   1.000
_cell.length_b   1.000
_cell.length_c   1.000
_cell.angle_alpha   90.00
_cell.angle_beta   90.00
_cell.angle_gamma   90.00
#
_symmetry.space_group_name_H-M   'P 1'
#
loop_
_entity.id
_entity.type
_entity.pdbx_description
1 polymer ?
#
loop_
_entity_poly.entity_id
_entity_poly.type
_entity_poly.pdbx_seq_one_letter_code
_entity_poly.pdbx_strand_id
1 'polypeptide(L)'
;YNVAVGIASSDNFSAVERVNVGSFTINKRTISLDTTALKVADKTCNGRDDDARISGLAFSNLPEGAALSEGTDYTLSTRYASAEAGEWDVTVTVTLTNKNYTLEDENCTVKGKILPKAVELIVSAKDAVYTGLPYSESNLTCSGTSAPTYRYYADSNGAKSNQLDGAPINAGTYWVEAYASETSSTASATSQAVRFHIEKTPL
;
A
#
# COMPACT_ATOMS: atom_id res chain seq x y z
N TYR A 1 23.54 31.77 -25.37
CA TYR A 1 23.37 33.22 -25.13
C TYR A 1 24.36 34.01 -25.94
N ASN A 2 23.90 35.05 -26.61
CA ASN A 2 24.76 35.99 -27.35
C ASN A 2 25.09 37.18 -26.46
N VAL A 3 26.35 37.62 -26.46
CA VAL A 3 26.82 38.83 -25.79
C VAL A 3 26.97 39.93 -26.83
N ALA A 4 26.28 41.00 -26.62
CA ALA A 4 26.39 42.16 -27.50
C ALA A 4 26.78 43.41 -26.68
N VAL A 5 27.65 44.21 -27.26
CA VAL A 5 28.09 45.50 -26.68
C VAL A 5 27.58 46.65 -27.54
N GLY A 6 27.01 47.65 -26.92
CA GLY A 6 26.64 48.92 -27.56
C GLY A 6 27.28 50.07 -26.82
N ILE A 7 27.65 51.11 -27.54
CA ILE A 7 28.23 52.35 -26.98
C ILE A 7 27.29 53.49 -27.33
N ALA A 8 26.89 54.25 -26.31
CA ALA A 8 26.06 55.46 -26.53
C ALA A 8 26.85 56.55 -27.22
N SER A 9 26.16 57.39 -28.01
CA SER A 9 26.79 58.59 -28.61
C SER A 9 27.24 59.59 -27.54
N SER A 10 28.31 60.33 -27.86
CA SER A 10 28.77 61.45 -27.09
C SER A 10 28.97 62.61 -28.05
N ASP A 11 29.36 63.75 -27.52
CA ASP A 11 29.54 64.99 -28.34
C ASP A 11 30.52 64.81 -29.51
N ASN A 12 31.48 63.90 -29.36
CA ASN A 12 32.55 63.70 -30.37
C ASN A 12 32.47 62.32 -31.07
N PHE A 13 31.56 61.45 -30.68
CA PHE A 13 31.47 60.08 -31.24
C PHE A 13 30.03 59.70 -31.48
N SER A 14 29.77 59.04 -32.62
CA SER A 14 28.49 58.41 -32.92
C SER A 14 28.27 57.19 -32.09
N ALA A 15 27.01 56.87 -31.76
CA ALA A 15 26.64 55.63 -31.13
C ALA A 15 27.08 54.43 -31.97
N VAL A 16 27.56 53.38 -31.31
CA VAL A 16 27.74 52.06 -31.90
C VAL A 16 26.58 51.21 -31.46
N GLU A 17 25.75 50.76 -32.41
CA GLU A 17 24.66 49.86 -32.14
C GLU A 17 25.19 48.50 -31.68
N ARG A 18 24.31 47.70 -31.08
CA ARG A 18 24.63 46.38 -30.52
C ARG A 18 25.43 45.52 -31.49
N VAL A 19 26.73 45.35 -31.23
CA VAL A 19 27.61 44.43 -31.97
C VAL A 19 27.72 43.16 -31.17
N ASN A 20 27.42 42.01 -31.83
CA ASN A 20 27.63 40.71 -31.19
C ASN A 20 29.13 40.42 -31.05
N VAL A 21 29.61 40.33 -29.83
CA VAL A 21 31.03 40.12 -29.50
C VAL A 21 31.35 38.69 -29.09
N GLY A 22 30.33 37.83 -29.01
CA GLY A 22 30.52 36.42 -28.68
C GLY A 22 29.26 35.73 -28.22
N SER A 23 29.38 34.45 -27.91
CA SER A 23 28.31 33.64 -27.31
C SER A 23 28.88 32.75 -26.24
N PHE A 24 28.04 32.38 -25.28
CA PHE A 24 28.37 31.36 -24.28
C PHE A 24 27.17 30.42 -24.08
N THR A 25 27.46 29.22 -23.59
CA THR A 25 26.45 28.22 -23.24
C THR A 25 26.47 27.99 -21.74
N ILE A 26 25.29 27.98 -21.13
CA ILE A 26 25.13 27.52 -19.75
C ILE A 26 24.66 26.09 -19.86
N ASN A 27 25.52 25.18 -19.44
CA ASN A 27 25.18 23.74 -19.40
C ASN A 27 24.34 23.42 -18.16
N LYS A 28 23.49 22.41 -18.28
CA LYS A 28 22.76 21.86 -17.14
C LYS A 28 23.74 21.25 -16.13
N ARG A 29 23.42 21.39 -14.86
CA ARG A 29 24.18 20.73 -13.79
C ARG A 29 23.64 19.33 -13.58
N THR A 30 24.52 18.32 -13.56
CA THR A 30 24.15 16.96 -13.21
C THR A 30 24.06 16.83 -11.69
N ILE A 31 22.95 16.29 -11.22
CA ILE A 31 22.66 16.01 -9.82
C ILE A 31 22.31 14.53 -9.67
N SER A 32 22.46 13.98 -8.47
CA SER A 32 22.18 12.57 -8.18
C SER A 32 21.12 12.47 -7.08
N LEU A 33 20.39 11.36 -7.05
CA LEU A 33 19.46 11.05 -5.97
C LEU A 33 20.25 10.67 -4.71
N ASP A 34 19.94 11.28 -3.58
CA ASP A 34 20.42 10.86 -2.26
C ASP A 34 19.31 10.06 -1.58
N THR A 35 19.51 8.76 -1.48
CA THR A 35 18.57 7.78 -0.93
C THR A 35 18.90 7.36 0.49
N THR A 36 19.91 7.95 1.15
CA THR A 36 20.38 7.55 2.48
C THR A 36 19.31 7.64 3.56
N ALA A 37 18.41 8.62 3.45
CA ALA A 37 17.26 8.81 4.36
C ALA A 37 15.93 8.37 3.76
N LEU A 38 15.92 7.80 2.54
CA LEU A 38 14.70 7.41 1.84
C LEU A 38 13.98 6.28 2.58
N LYS A 39 12.70 6.49 2.83
CA LYS A 39 11.81 5.53 3.50
C LYS A 39 10.47 5.45 2.80
N VAL A 40 9.86 4.28 2.85
CA VAL A 40 8.49 4.03 2.42
C VAL A 40 7.62 3.81 3.66
N ALA A 41 6.49 4.48 3.73
CA ALA A 41 5.51 4.23 4.77
C ALA A 41 4.78 2.90 4.51
N ASP A 42 4.54 2.12 5.57
CA ASP A 42 3.71 0.92 5.46
C ASP A 42 2.32 1.30 4.96
N LYS A 43 1.74 0.44 4.12
CA LYS A 43 0.35 0.59 3.69
C LYS A 43 -0.42 -0.70 3.89
N THR A 44 -1.74 -0.62 4.00
CA THR A 44 -2.63 -1.78 3.99
C THR A 44 -2.94 -2.18 2.54
N CYS A 45 -2.96 -3.48 2.27
CA CYS A 45 -3.29 -4.03 0.96
C CYS A 45 -4.64 -3.48 0.45
N ASN A 46 -4.60 -2.85 -0.71
CA ASN A 46 -5.75 -2.24 -1.38
C ASN A 46 -5.85 -2.64 -2.86
N GLY A 47 -5.01 -3.61 -3.29
CA GLY A 47 -4.94 -4.09 -4.66
C GLY A 47 -4.18 -3.17 -5.62
N ARG A 48 -3.51 -2.10 -5.12
CA ARG A 48 -2.73 -1.15 -5.93
C ARG A 48 -1.24 -1.29 -5.63
N ASP A 49 -0.43 -1.09 -6.65
CA ASP A 49 1.04 -1.10 -6.56
C ASP A 49 1.67 0.29 -6.76
N ASP A 50 0.89 1.31 -7.14
CA ASP A 50 1.34 2.63 -7.62
C ASP A 50 1.12 3.78 -6.61
N ASP A 51 0.90 3.48 -5.33
CA ASP A 51 0.52 4.44 -4.30
C ASP A 51 1.45 4.43 -3.06
N ALA A 52 2.73 4.06 -3.25
CA ALA A 52 3.72 4.11 -2.17
C ALA A 52 3.95 5.57 -1.72
N ARG A 53 3.93 5.77 -0.41
CA ARG A 53 4.25 7.08 0.20
C ARG A 53 5.69 7.05 0.66
N ILE A 54 6.51 7.90 0.07
CA ILE A 54 7.92 8.02 0.41
C ILE A 54 8.21 9.29 1.22
N SER A 55 9.34 9.28 1.91
CA SER A 55 9.90 10.43 2.61
C SER A 55 11.42 10.33 2.64
N GLY A 56 12.11 11.46 2.83
CA GLY A 56 13.56 11.49 2.98
C GLY A 56 14.34 11.39 1.67
N LEU A 57 13.69 11.51 0.50
CA LEU A 57 14.41 11.70 -0.77
C LEU A 57 15.09 13.06 -0.77
N ALA A 58 16.36 13.10 -1.14
CA ALA A 58 17.15 14.31 -1.29
C ALA A 58 17.96 14.25 -2.60
N PHE A 59 18.63 15.36 -2.90
CA PHE A 59 19.48 15.48 -4.09
C PHE A 59 20.88 15.92 -3.67
N SER A 60 21.88 15.26 -4.23
CA SER A 60 23.28 15.64 -4.10
C SER A 60 23.75 16.51 -5.29
N ASN A 61 24.91 17.16 -5.12
CA ASN A 61 25.51 18.05 -6.12
C ASN A 61 24.69 19.29 -6.45
N LEU A 62 23.77 19.72 -5.60
CA LEU A 62 23.12 21.00 -5.71
C LEU A 62 24.11 22.14 -5.39
N PRO A 63 23.93 23.36 -5.94
CA PRO A 63 24.63 24.56 -5.48
C PRO A 63 24.35 24.82 -4.00
N GLU A 64 25.29 25.46 -3.31
CA GLU A 64 25.10 25.86 -1.91
C GLU A 64 23.82 26.69 -1.74
N GLY A 65 23.01 26.34 -0.76
CA GLY A 65 21.72 27.00 -0.47
C GLY A 65 20.59 26.69 -1.46
N ALA A 66 20.83 25.87 -2.51
CA ALA A 66 19.77 25.46 -3.43
C ALA A 66 19.01 24.23 -2.88
N ALA A 67 17.68 24.24 -3.08
CA ALA A 67 16.81 23.10 -2.80
C ALA A 67 15.83 22.93 -3.97
N LEU A 68 15.42 21.69 -4.22
CA LEU A 68 14.39 21.36 -5.21
C LEU A 68 13.09 21.01 -4.49
N SER A 69 11.96 21.46 -5.05
CA SER A 69 10.63 21.28 -4.50
C SER A 69 9.81 20.36 -5.40
N GLU A 70 9.19 19.34 -4.80
CA GLU A 70 8.24 18.47 -5.51
C GLU A 70 7.05 19.29 -6.03
N GLY A 71 6.57 18.93 -7.21
CA GLY A 71 5.50 19.64 -7.92
C GLY A 71 5.94 20.88 -8.67
N THR A 72 7.11 21.47 -8.34
CA THR A 72 7.67 22.64 -9.03
C THR A 72 8.90 22.28 -9.85
N ASP A 73 9.90 21.67 -9.21
CA ASP A 73 11.19 21.35 -9.81
C ASP A 73 11.26 19.90 -10.31
N TYR A 74 10.47 19.02 -9.73
CA TYR A 74 10.38 17.62 -10.11
C TYR A 74 9.02 17.02 -9.73
N THR A 75 8.70 15.87 -10.31
CA THR A 75 7.58 15.04 -9.93
C THR A 75 8.06 13.64 -9.56
N LEU A 76 7.28 12.94 -8.73
CA LEU A 76 7.55 11.58 -8.29
C LEU A 76 6.47 10.62 -8.79
N SER A 77 6.90 9.43 -9.17
CA SER A 77 6.03 8.27 -9.26
C SER A 77 6.65 7.10 -8.52
N THR A 78 5.83 6.28 -7.92
CA THR A 78 6.26 5.14 -7.10
C THR A 78 5.54 3.88 -7.52
N ARG A 79 6.23 2.74 -7.48
CA ARG A 79 5.62 1.46 -7.81
C ARG A 79 6.23 0.33 -6.98
N TYR A 80 5.37 -0.42 -6.28
CA TYR A 80 5.74 -1.69 -5.66
C TYR A 80 5.91 -2.78 -6.72
N ALA A 81 6.78 -3.75 -6.47
CA ALA A 81 6.94 -4.92 -7.32
C ALA A 81 5.69 -5.84 -7.31
N SER A 82 4.80 -5.69 -6.32
CA SER A 82 3.52 -6.41 -6.20
C SER A 82 2.49 -5.54 -5.48
N ALA A 83 1.20 -5.83 -5.71
CA ALA A 83 0.08 -5.24 -4.96
C ALA A 83 -0.35 -6.06 -3.74
N GLU A 84 0.25 -7.24 -3.52
CA GLU A 84 -0.08 -8.17 -2.43
C GLU A 84 0.63 -7.79 -1.13
N ALA A 85 0.14 -8.32 -0.01
CA ALA A 85 0.80 -8.15 1.28
C ALA A 85 2.19 -8.81 1.29
N GLY A 86 3.16 -8.15 1.91
CA GLY A 86 4.56 -8.59 1.94
C GLY A 86 5.54 -7.44 1.95
N GLU A 87 6.81 -7.77 1.88
CA GLU A 87 7.91 -6.81 1.69
C GLU A 87 8.35 -6.83 0.23
N TRP A 88 8.30 -5.67 -0.41
CA TRP A 88 8.55 -5.53 -1.83
C TRP A 88 9.55 -4.42 -2.13
N ASP A 89 10.22 -4.55 -3.26
CA ASP A 89 10.96 -3.43 -3.83
C ASP A 89 9.97 -2.39 -4.34
N VAL A 90 10.24 -1.13 -4.00
CA VAL A 90 9.53 0.03 -4.49
C VAL A 90 10.46 0.80 -5.41
N THR A 91 10.13 0.86 -6.67
CA THR A 91 10.78 1.74 -7.63
C THR A 91 10.23 3.15 -7.44
N VAL A 92 11.13 4.11 -7.23
CA VAL A 92 10.84 5.53 -7.19
C VAL A 92 11.42 6.15 -8.45
N THR A 93 10.59 6.77 -9.27
CA THR A 93 11.00 7.48 -10.48
C THR A 93 10.86 8.97 -10.25
N VAL A 94 11.93 9.71 -10.51
CA VAL A 94 12.01 11.16 -10.41
C VAL A 94 12.04 11.77 -11.80
N THR A 95 11.10 12.63 -12.11
CA THR A 95 11.08 13.36 -13.39
C THR A 95 11.33 14.84 -13.12
N LEU A 96 12.47 15.37 -13.58
CA LEU A 96 12.81 16.79 -13.45
C LEU A 96 11.95 17.65 -14.39
N THR A 97 11.34 18.69 -13.85
CA THR A 97 10.71 19.79 -14.57
C THR A 97 11.63 21.01 -14.66
N ASN A 98 12.57 21.14 -13.72
CA ASN A 98 13.56 22.20 -13.70
C ASN A 98 14.63 22.00 -14.79
N LYS A 99 14.69 22.93 -15.73
CA LYS A 99 15.55 22.85 -16.93
C LYS A 99 17.04 23.09 -16.66
N ASN A 100 17.41 23.55 -15.46
CA ASN A 100 18.79 23.83 -15.10
C ASN A 100 19.58 22.58 -14.67
N TYR A 101 18.88 21.46 -14.44
CA TYR A 101 19.46 20.23 -13.94
C TYR A 101 19.21 19.04 -14.88
N THR A 102 20.06 18.03 -14.74
CA THR A 102 19.87 16.66 -15.25
C THR A 102 20.11 15.68 -14.12
N LEU A 103 19.38 14.58 -14.08
CA LEU A 103 19.66 13.47 -13.15
C LEU A 103 20.71 12.54 -13.75
N GLU A 104 21.58 12.01 -12.90
CA GLU A 104 22.49 10.92 -13.22
C GLU A 104 21.67 9.61 -13.42
N ASP A 105 20.76 9.33 -12.47
CA ASP A 105 19.79 8.24 -12.52
C ASP A 105 18.41 8.81 -12.18
N GLU A 106 17.40 8.47 -12.99
CA GLU A 106 16.01 8.90 -12.76
C GLU A 106 15.27 7.96 -11.80
N ASN A 107 15.82 6.79 -11.51
CA ASN A 107 15.18 5.76 -10.70
C ASN A 107 16.06 5.37 -9.52
N CYS A 108 15.40 5.09 -8.40
CA CYS A 108 16.02 4.39 -7.28
C CYS A 108 15.05 3.33 -6.72
N THR A 109 15.59 2.41 -5.94
CA THR A 109 14.81 1.32 -5.34
C THR A 109 14.99 1.33 -3.82
N VAL A 110 13.88 1.13 -3.10
CA VAL A 110 13.82 1.06 -1.64
C VAL A 110 12.85 -0.03 -1.21
N LYS A 111 13.05 -0.63 -0.03
CA LYS A 111 12.10 -1.62 0.51
C LYS A 111 10.87 -0.90 1.10
N GLY A 112 9.69 -1.46 0.80
CA GLY A 112 8.42 -1.04 1.37
C GLY A 112 7.59 -2.23 1.79
N LYS A 113 6.65 -2.02 2.72
CA LYS A 113 5.82 -3.07 3.29
C LYS A 113 4.35 -2.82 3.02
N ILE A 114 3.67 -3.86 2.52
CA ILE A 114 2.22 -3.91 2.37
C ILE A 114 1.68 -4.86 3.45
N LEU A 115 0.88 -4.34 4.37
CA LEU A 115 0.22 -5.11 5.42
C LEU A 115 -1.04 -5.78 4.87
N PRO A 116 -1.36 -7.02 5.27
CA PRO A 116 -2.61 -7.65 4.89
C PRO A 116 -3.80 -6.86 5.43
N LYS A 117 -4.89 -6.80 4.66
CA LYS A 117 -6.13 -6.15 5.07
C LYS A 117 -6.80 -6.97 6.18
N ALA A 118 -7.16 -6.34 7.29
CA ALA A 118 -7.96 -6.98 8.32
C ALA A 118 -9.36 -7.32 7.79
N VAL A 119 -9.88 -8.48 8.18
CA VAL A 119 -11.22 -8.97 7.85
C VAL A 119 -12.00 -9.13 9.14
N GLU A 120 -13.23 -8.65 9.17
CA GLU A 120 -14.18 -8.91 10.24
C GLU A 120 -15.14 -10.01 9.78
N LEU A 121 -15.22 -11.10 10.58
CA LEU A 121 -16.14 -12.19 10.32
C LEU A 121 -17.31 -12.12 11.30
N ILE A 122 -18.52 -12.21 10.74
CA ILE A 122 -19.76 -12.30 11.49
C ILE A 122 -20.44 -13.60 11.08
N VAL A 123 -20.61 -14.53 12.02
CA VAL A 123 -21.34 -15.77 11.83
C VAL A 123 -22.69 -15.70 12.53
N SER A 124 -23.72 -16.28 11.96
CA SER A 124 -24.98 -16.59 12.63
C SER A 124 -25.40 -18.03 12.37
N ALA A 125 -26.10 -18.62 13.30
CA ALA A 125 -26.55 -20.00 13.26
C ALA A 125 -28.05 -20.06 13.58
N LYS A 126 -28.79 -20.95 12.91
CA LYS A 126 -30.20 -21.24 13.19
C LYS A 126 -30.28 -22.52 14.00
N ASP A 127 -31.28 -22.60 14.89
CA ASP A 127 -31.60 -23.82 15.58
C ASP A 127 -32.08 -24.91 14.56
N ALA A 128 -31.89 -26.16 14.89
CA ALA A 128 -32.27 -27.30 14.08
C ALA A 128 -32.94 -28.41 14.93
N VAL A 129 -33.64 -29.31 14.27
CA VAL A 129 -34.20 -30.49 14.92
C VAL A 129 -33.29 -31.70 14.64
N TYR A 130 -33.13 -32.59 15.61
CA TYR A 130 -32.33 -33.82 15.48
C TYR A 130 -32.80 -34.66 14.31
N THR A 131 -31.90 -34.99 13.40
CA THR A 131 -32.14 -35.80 12.21
C THR A 131 -31.28 -37.06 12.15
N GLY A 132 -30.38 -37.28 13.09
CA GLY A 132 -29.33 -38.29 13.02
C GLY A 132 -28.16 -37.99 12.11
N LEU A 133 -28.17 -36.82 11.46
CA LEU A 133 -27.08 -36.32 10.60
C LEU A 133 -26.34 -35.17 11.28
N PRO A 134 -25.08 -34.85 10.87
CA PRO A 134 -24.39 -33.69 11.32
C PRO A 134 -25.18 -32.40 11.06
N TYR A 135 -25.06 -31.42 11.97
CA TYR A 135 -25.65 -30.10 11.81
C TYR A 135 -25.26 -29.52 10.46
N SER A 136 -26.26 -29.13 9.66
CA SER A 136 -26.05 -28.69 8.30
C SER A 136 -25.48 -27.26 8.24
N GLU A 137 -24.41 -27.02 7.46
CA GLU A 137 -23.89 -25.69 7.19
C GLU A 137 -24.90 -24.78 6.48
N SER A 138 -25.95 -25.32 5.87
CA SER A 138 -27.06 -24.52 5.31
C SER A 138 -27.82 -23.72 6.38
N ASN A 139 -27.68 -24.08 7.65
CA ASN A 139 -28.23 -23.33 8.79
C ASN A 139 -27.33 -22.19 9.24
N LEU A 140 -26.12 -22.05 8.65
CA LEU A 140 -25.15 -21.02 8.97
C LEU A 140 -25.12 -19.94 7.89
N THR A 141 -24.86 -18.73 8.32
CA THR A 141 -24.47 -17.63 7.42
C THR A 141 -23.21 -16.99 7.95
N CYS A 142 -22.30 -16.64 7.05
CA CYS A 142 -21.07 -15.93 7.40
C CYS A 142 -20.87 -14.77 6.44
N SER A 143 -20.51 -13.62 6.97
CA SER A 143 -20.06 -12.46 6.20
C SER A 143 -18.56 -12.18 6.45
N GLY A 144 -17.94 -11.50 5.52
CA GLY A 144 -16.51 -11.15 5.59
C GLY A 144 -15.58 -12.08 4.80
N THR A 145 -16.04 -13.27 4.43
CA THR A 145 -15.32 -14.21 3.55
C THR A 145 -16.29 -14.99 2.68
N SER A 146 -15.83 -15.44 1.52
CA SER A 146 -16.58 -16.34 0.62
C SER A 146 -16.35 -17.83 0.92
N ALA A 147 -15.34 -18.16 1.72
CA ALA A 147 -14.97 -19.54 2.04
C ALA A 147 -14.65 -19.68 3.55
N PRO A 148 -15.68 -19.58 4.42
CA PRO A 148 -15.49 -19.77 5.85
C PRO A 148 -15.25 -21.26 6.16
N THR A 149 -14.39 -21.50 7.16
CA THR A 149 -14.31 -22.79 7.84
C THR A 149 -15.01 -22.66 9.18
N TYR A 150 -15.82 -23.66 9.58
CA TYR A 150 -16.55 -23.61 10.83
C TYR A 150 -15.91 -24.51 11.89
N ARG A 151 -15.87 -24.02 13.13
CA ARG A 151 -15.44 -24.76 14.31
C ARG A 151 -16.57 -24.80 15.30
N TYR A 152 -16.84 -25.98 15.86
CA TYR A 152 -17.96 -26.24 16.74
C TYR A 152 -17.45 -26.54 18.14
N TYR A 153 -18.22 -26.16 19.17
CA TYR A 153 -17.87 -26.31 20.57
C TYR A 153 -19.05 -26.81 21.37
N ALA A 154 -18.77 -27.64 22.39
CA ALA A 154 -19.79 -28.22 23.28
C ALA A 154 -20.23 -27.24 24.39
N ASP A 155 -19.54 -26.11 24.59
CA ASP A 155 -19.90 -25.12 25.61
C ASP A 155 -19.68 -23.68 25.15
N SER A 156 -20.17 -22.70 25.96
CA SER A 156 -20.18 -21.27 25.63
C SER A 156 -18.83 -20.60 25.61
N ASN A 157 -17.77 -21.23 26.08
CA ASN A 157 -16.49 -20.56 26.23
C ASN A 157 -15.62 -20.61 24.98
N GLY A 158 -16.03 -21.39 23.94
CA GLY A 158 -15.21 -21.59 22.75
C GLY A 158 -13.81 -22.11 23.11
N ALA A 159 -13.66 -22.75 24.28
CA ALA A 159 -12.39 -23.26 24.73
C ALA A 159 -11.93 -24.37 23.81
N LYS A 160 -10.69 -24.33 23.34
CA LYS A 160 -10.15 -25.36 22.42
C LYS A 160 -10.25 -26.78 22.99
N SER A 161 -10.30 -26.93 24.32
CA SER A 161 -10.52 -28.21 25.01
C SER A 161 -11.91 -28.80 24.77
N ASN A 162 -12.89 -27.97 24.41
CA ASN A 162 -14.27 -28.33 24.15
C ASN A 162 -14.65 -28.21 22.67
N GLN A 163 -13.66 -28.02 21.80
CA GLN A 163 -13.85 -28.04 20.37
C GLN A 163 -14.18 -29.45 19.93
N LEU A 164 -15.20 -29.58 19.09
CA LEU A 164 -15.62 -30.85 18.47
C LEU A 164 -14.80 -31.06 17.20
N ASP A 165 -14.60 -32.33 16.85
CA ASP A 165 -13.90 -32.74 15.62
C ASP A 165 -14.68 -32.38 14.33
N GLY A 166 -15.95 -32.00 14.45
CA GLY A 166 -16.82 -31.64 13.35
C GLY A 166 -18.18 -31.12 13.83
N ALA A 167 -19.11 -30.96 12.90
CA ALA A 167 -20.47 -30.52 13.18
C ALA A 167 -21.17 -31.51 14.14
N PRO A 168 -21.86 -31.04 15.21
CA PRO A 168 -22.55 -31.90 16.18
C PRO A 168 -23.73 -32.64 15.54
N ILE A 169 -23.99 -33.86 16.03
CA ILE A 169 -25.10 -34.71 15.59
C ILE A 169 -26.23 -34.73 16.62
N ASN A 170 -25.87 -34.88 17.89
CA ASN A 170 -26.84 -35.11 18.96
C ASN A 170 -27.63 -33.87 19.34
N ALA A 171 -28.82 -34.04 19.86
CA ALA A 171 -29.60 -32.96 20.47
C ALA A 171 -28.82 -32.34 21.64
N GLY A 172 -28.78 -31.00 21.69
CA GLY A 172 -28.00 -30.28 22.68
C GLY A 172 -27.81 -28.83 22.31
N THR A 173 -27.06 -28.11 23.15
CA THR A 173 -26.68 -26.72 22.92
C THR A 173 -25.21 -26.68 22.54
N TYR A 174 -24.91 -25.95 21.48
CA TYR A 174 -23.58 -25.86 20.87
C TYR A 174 -23.25 -24.43 20.51
N TRP A 175 -21.98 -24.18 20.20
CA TRP A 175 -21.49 -22.91 19.68
C TRP A 175 -20.71 -23.18 18.39
N VAL A 176 -20.74 -22.20 17.50
CA VAL A 176 -19.99 -22.22 16.24
C VAL A 176 -19.29 -20.88 16.04
N GLU A 177 -18.04 -20.94 15.61
CA GLU A 177 -17.30 -19.79 15.09
C GLU A 177 -16.93 -20.04 13.62
N ALA A 178 -16.81 -18.97 12.85
CA ALA A 178 -16.25 -18.98 11.52
C ALA A 178 -14.79 -18.56 11.55
N TYR A 179 -13.98 -19.21 10.73
CA TYR A 179 -12.57 -18.91 10.53
C TYR A 179 -12.30 -18.70 9.05
N ALA A 180 -11.51 -17.68 8.73
CA ALA A 180 -10.92 -17.45 7.40
C ALA A 180 -9.40 -17.53 7.51
N SER A 181 -8.77 -18.30 6.65
CA SER A 181 -7.32 -18.36 6.54
C SER A 181 -6.76 -17.07 5.94
N GLU A 182 -5.51 -16.78 6.26
CA GLU A 182 -4.74 -15.74 5.60
C GLU A 182 -4.65 -15.99 4.08
N THR A 183 -4.66 -14.92 3.33
CA THR A 183 -4.43 -14.89 1.88
C THR A 183 -3.32 -13.89 1.55
N SER A 184 -2.92 -13.80 0.28
CA SER A 184 -1.97 -12.79 -0.18
C SER A 184 -2.43 -11.33 0.00
N SER A 185 -3.69 -11.10 0.38
CA SER A 185 -4.27 -9.76 0.50
C SER A 185 -4.96 -9.50 1.84
N THR A 186 -5.33 -10.55 2.58
CA THR A 186 -6.10 -10.45 3.82
C THR A 186 -5.47 -11.25 4.94
N ALA A 187 -5.54 -10.72 6.17
CA ALA A 187 -5.15 -11.44 7.38
C ALA A 187 -6.15 -12.54 7.70
N SER A 188 -5.70 -13.58 8.42
CA SER A 188 -6.60 -14.56 9.02
C SER A 188 -7.54 -13.90 10.01
N ALA A 189 -8.77 -14.40 10.12
CA ALA A 189 -9.77 -13.88 11.02
C ALA A 189 -10.60 -15.00 11.64
N THR A 190 -11.12 -14.73 12.83
CA THR A 190 -12.05 -15.62 13.56
C THR A 190 -13.23 -14.77 14.04
N SER A 191 -14.45 -15.23 13.84
CA SER A 191 -15.65 -14.56 14.34
C SER A 191 -15.82 -14.76 15.84
N GLN A 192 -16.73 -14.02 16.46
CA GLN A 192 -17.28 -14.38 17.76
C GLN A 192 -18.05 -15.72 17.61
N ALA A 193 -17.97 -16.56 18.66
CA ALA A 193 -18.75 -17.80 18.69
C ALA A 193 -20.23 -17.47 18.96
N VAL A 194 -21.13 -18.09 18.21
CA VAL A 194 -22.58 -17.95 18.39
C VAL A 194 -23.20 -19.28 18.80
N ARG A 195 -24.22 -19.17 19.66
CA ARG A 195 -24.96 -20.32 20.18
C ARG A 195 -26.02 -20.77 19.18
N PHE A 196 -26.25 -22.09 19.09
CA PHE A 196 -27.38 -22.71 18.43
C PHE A 196 -27.83 -23.95 19.21
N HIS A 197 -29.01 -24.42 18.91
CA HIS A 197 -29.62 -25.58 19.58
C HIS A 197 -30.04 -26.62 18.56
N ILE A 198 -29.80 -27.92 18.88
CA ILE A 198 -30.39 -29.06 18.18
C ILE A 198 -31.46 -29.63 19.10
N GLU A 199 -32.73 -29.47 18.72
CA GLU A 199 -33.88 -29.91 19.45
C GLU A 199 -34.08 -31.43 19.31
N LYS A 200 -34.66 -32.06 20.33
CA LYS A 200 -35.06 -33.48 20.27
C LYS A 200 -36.24 -33.63 19.33
N THR A 201 -36.24 -34.71 18.53
CA THR A 201 -37.41 -35.09 17.76
C THR A 201 -38.43 -35.81 18.69
N PRO A 202 -39.71 -35.43 18.68
CA PRO A 202 -40.75 -36.18 19.38
C PRO A 202 -40.83 -37.62 18.84
N LEU A 203 -41.06 -38.57 19.72
CA LEU A 203 -41.32 -39.98 19.37
C LEU A 203 -42.73 -40.14 18.83
#